data_405a66556c020339877183175dc8a112
#
_entry.id   405a66556c020339877183175dc8a112
#
_cell.length_a   1.000
_cell.length_b   1.000
_cell.length_c   1.000
_cell.angle_alpha   90.00
_cell.angle_beta   90.00
_cell.angle_gamma   90.00
#
_symmetry.space_group_name_H-M   'P 1'
#
loop_
_entity.id
_entity.type
_entity.pdbx_description
1 polymer ?
#
loop_
_entity_poly.entity_id
_entity_poly.type
_entity_poly.pdbx_seq_one_letter_code
_entity_poly.pdbx_strand_id
1 'polypeptide(L)'
;FDLWEEIKSINCYSAAAVAQGLRSAESISEQLGKSLGGWGEMAAKMGKAILKHFWDSERGLFLKSINPEDRVLDSSTLLAIRCGIISADDPKAHRLAENLRKRLWSSDIGGLARYEEDNYYGHENPWIICTLWLADVYLRMGQVEKAGELVEWCADQATPTLLLPEQVKADTGEPISVIPLIWSHSTYVDVVISMSEAEALIR
;
A
#
# COMPACT_ATOMS: atom_id res chain seq x y z
N PHE A 1 15.90 3.26 -7.09
CA PHE A 1 14.71 3.07 -7.90
C PHE A 1 13.48 3.10 -7.00
N ASP A 2 12.30 3.39 -7.58
CA ASP A 2 11.01 3.25 -6.89
C ASP A 2 10.65 1.76 -6.72
N LEU A 3 9.46 1.49 -6.14
CA LEU A 3 8.95 0.14 -5.98
C LEU A 3 8.73 -0.57 -7.32
N TRP A 4 8.42 0.21 -8.34
CA TRP A 4 8.08 -0.29 -9.68
C TRP A 4 9.33 -0.50 -10.57
N GLU A 5 10.52 -0.18 -10.04
CA GLU A 5 11.82 -0.25 -10.72
C GLU A 5 11.96 0.66 -11.95
N GLU A 6 11.12 1.69 -12.03
CA GLU A 6 11.05 2.59 -13.19
C GLU A 6 11.87 3.86 -12.99
N ILE A 7 11.79 4.50 -11.83
CA ILE A 7 12.35 5.83 -11.59
C ILE A 7 13.40 5.80 -10.50
N LYS A 8 14.61 6.30 -10.82
CA LYS A 8 15.66 6.54 -9.84
C LYS A 8 15.49 7.92 -9.22
N SER A 9 14.95 7.96 -8.00
CA SER A 9 14.69 9.20 -7.25
C SER A 9 14.67 8.93 -5.74
N ILE A 10 14.37 9.95 -4.94
CA ILE A 10 14.03 9.77 -3.52
C ILE A 10 12.53 9.53 -3.44
N ASN A 11 12.14 8.27 -3.22
CA ASN A 11 10.76 7.81 -3.30
C ASN A 11 10.09 7.72 -1.94
N CYS A 12 8.81 8.10 -1.86
CA CYS A 12 8.00 8.03 -0.64
C CYS A 12 7.94 6.61 -0.09
N TYR A 13 7.62 5.63 -0.95
CA TYR A 13 7.60 4.21 -0.61
C TYR A 13 8.92 3.76 0.03
N SER A 14 10.05 3.98 -0.66
CA SER A 14 11.36 3.53 -0.19
C SER A 14 11.75 4.17 1.14
N ALA A 15 11.47 5.47 1.30
CA ALA A 15 11.73 6.17 2.56
C ALA A 15 10.88 5.62 3.72
N ALA A 16 9.59 5.35 3.49
CA ALA A 16 8.70 4.76 4.48
C ALA A 16 9.13 3.34 4.86
N ALA A 17 9.51 2.51 3.88
CA ALA A 17 10.00 1.16 4.10
C ALA A 17 11.28 1.13 4.96
N VAL A 18 12.23 2.04 4.69
CA VAL A 18 13.46 2.17 5.50
C VAL A 18 13.12 2.60 6.94
N ALA A 19 12.22 3.57 7.12
CA ALA A 19 11.79 3.99 8.45
C ALA A 19 11.12 2.83 9.22
N GLN A 20 10.31 2.02 8.55
CA GLN A 20 9.72 0.83 9.17
C GLN A 20 10.77 -0.23 9.51
N GLY A 21 11.71 -0.50 8.61
CA GLY A 21 12.81 -1.43 8.86
C GLY A 21 13.63 -1.06 10.09
N LEU A 22 13.91 0.23 10.29
CA LEU A 22 14.61 0.72 11.47
C LEU A 22 13.79 0.51 12.76
N ARG A 23 12.47 0.73 12.74
CA ARG A 23 11.60 0.44 13.89
C ARG A 23 11.57 -1.05 14.23
N SER A 24 11.45 -1.89 13.20
CA SER A 24 11.47 -3.35 13.39
C SER A 24 12.81 -3.81 13.96
N ALA A 25 13.92 -3.26 13.50
CA ALA A 25 15.25 -3.56 14.02
C ALA A 25 15.40 -3.16 15.51
N GLU A 26 14.87 -2.00 15.91
CA GLU A 26 14.84 -1.58 17.32
C GLU A 26 14.04 -2.57 18.16
N SER A 27 12.81 -2.90 17.75
CA SER A 27 11.95 -3.85 18.47
C SER A 27 12.59 -5.23 18.62
N ILE A 28 13.22 -5.76 17.56
CA ILE A 28 13.95 -7.04 17.62
C ILE A 28 15.13 -6.93 18.59
N SER A 29 15.88 -5.84 18.55
CA SER A 29 17.02 -5.60 19.46
C SER A 29 16.58 -5.62 20.92
N GLU A 30 15.46 -4.94 21.23
CA GLU A 30 14.88 -4.92 22.57
C GLU A 30 14.45 -6.32 23.05
N GLN A 31 13.74 -7.08 22.18
CA GLN A 31 13.32 -8.45 22.50
C GLN A 31 14.50 -9.40 22.74
N LEU A 32 15.63 -9.16 22.09
CA LEU A 32 16.87 -9.92 22.29
C LEU A 32 17.71 -9.42 23.49
N GLY A 33 17.24 -8.41 24.22
CA GLY A 33 17.97 -7.79 25.33
C GLY A 33 19.28 -7.11 24.88
N LYS A 34 19.37 -6.71 23.61
CA LYS A 34 20.53 -6.03 23.03
C LYS A 34 20.19 -4.57 22.76
N SER A 35 20.84 -3.64 23.44
CA SER A 35 20.72 -2.22 23.11
C SER A 35 21.72 -1.87 22.02
N LEU A 36 21.26 -1.96 20.77
CA LEU A 36 22.06 -1.53 19.59
C LEU A 36 21.77 -0.08 19.18
N GLY A 37 20.97 0.61 19.92
CA GLY A 37 20.64 2.02 20.06
C GLY A 37 20.53 2.92 18.82
N GLY A 38 19.48 3.79 18.85
CA GLY A 38 19.35 4.92 17.93
C GLY A 38 18.53 4.67 16.66
N TRP A 39 18.11 3.43 16.38
CA TRP A 39 17.32 3.14 15.19
C TRP A 39 15.90 3.69 15.26
N GLY A 40 15.25 3.59 16.42
CA GLY A 40 13.94 4.18 16.65
C GLY A 40 13.96 5.71 16.54
N GLU A 41 14.99 6.35 17.07
CA GLU A 41 15.19 7.81 16.93
C GLU A 41 15.38 8.19 15.45
N MET A 42 16.18 7.43 14.71
CA MET A 42 16.37 7.64 13.28
C MET A 42 15.08 7.46 12.51
N ALA A 43 14.32 6.40 12.79
CA ALA A 43 13.01 6.15 12.18
C ALA A 43 12.04 7.31 12.43
N ALA A 44 12.02 7.85 13.66
CA ALA A 44 11.20 9.00 14.00
C ALA A 44 11.61 10.27 13.23
N LYS A 45 12.92 10.52 13.09
CA LYS A 45 13.46 11.62 12.26
C LYS A 45 13.05 11.47 10.80
N MET A 46 13.16 10.25 10.26
CA MET A 46 12.73 9.95 8.89
C MET A 46 11.23 10.16 8.72
N GLY A 47 10.40 9.70 9.64
CA GLY A 47 8.94 9.91 9.57
C GLY A 47 8.57 11.40 9.48
N LYS A 48 9.21 12.25 10.32
CA LYS A 48 9.04 13.71 10.26
C LYS A 48 9.49 14.30 8.93
N ALA A 49 10.62 13.82 8.39
CA ALA A 49 11.12 14.27 7.08
C ALA A 49 10.19 13.85 5.94
N ILE A 50 9.65 12.63 5.97
CA ILE A 50 8.68 12.15 4.97
C ILE A 50 7.43 13.05 4.98
N LEU A 51 6.83 13.30 6.15
CA LEU A 51 5.69 14.19 6.25
C LEU A 51 5.99 15.61 5.75
N LYS A 52 7.17 16.13 6.05
CA LYS A 52 7.56 17.48 5.67
C LYS A 52 7.78 17.65 4.15
N HIS A 53 8.36 16.64 3.51
CA HIS A 53 8.85 16.78 2.13
C HIS A 53 7.96 16.11 1.09
N PHE A 54 7.14 15.12 1.48
CA PHE A 54 6.29 14.39 0.53
C PHE A 54 4.81 14.73 0.67
N TRP A 55 4.34 15.22 1.83
CA TRP A 55 2.93 15.51 2.01
C TRP A 55 2.51 16.79 1.29
N ASP A 56 1.66 16.66 0.28
CA ASP A 56 0.96 17.77 -0.40
C ASP A 56 -0.38 18.00 0.30
N SER A 57 -0.44 19.07 1.12
CA SER A 57 -1.64 19.39 1.92
C SER A 57 -2.82 19.92 1.07
N GLU A 58 -2.56 20.50 -0.09
CA GLU A 58 -3.60 20.98 -0.98
C GLU A 58 -4.32 19.80 -1.64
N ARG A 59 -3.55 18.87 -2.18
CA ARG A 59 -4.07 17.66 -2.83
C ARG A 59 -4.52 16.59 -1.82
N GLY A 60 -3.97 16.60 -0.59
CA GLY A 60 -4.22 15.56 0.41
C GLY A 60 -3.61 14.22 0.04
N LEU A 61 -2.41 14.24 -0.52
CA LEU A 61 -1.69 13.10 -1.09
C LEU A 61 -0.21 13.18 -0.73
N PHE A 62 0.49 12.04 -0.79
CA PHE A 62 1.93 12.06 -0.84
C PHE A 62 2.42 12.14 -2.28
N LEU A 63 3.48 12.90 -2.51
CA LEU A 63 4.25 12.86 -3.74
C LEU A 63 4.85 11.45 -3.91
N LYS A 64 4.89 10.94 -5.13
CA LYS A 64 5.57 9.69 -5.45
C LYS A 64 7.06 9.81 -5.15
N SER A 65 7.68 10.93 -5.57
CA SER A 65 9.10 11.23 -5.32
C SER A 65 9.38 12.73 -5.20
N ILE A 66 10.57 13.09 -4.69
CA ILE A 66 10.98 14.48 -4.45
C ILE A 66 12.28 14.90 -5.16
N ASN A 67 13.04 13.96 -5.73
CA ASN A 67 14.28 14.31 -6.44
C ASN A 67 14.61 13.24 -7.50
N PRO A 68 14.20 13.42 -8.76
CA PRO A 68 13.28 14.48 -9.22
C PRO A 68 11.89 14.40 -8.58
N GLU A 69 11.19 15.54 -8.57
CA GLU A 69 9.81 15.59 -8.06
C GLU A 69 8.86 14.91 -9.04
N ASP A 70 8.05 13.99 -8.53
CA ASP A 70 6.98 13.33 -9.26
C ASP A 70 5.68 13.41 -8.45
N ARG A 71 4.65 14.02 -9.06
CA ARG A 71 3.33 14.26 -8.47
C ARG A 71 2.27 13.28 -8.95
N VAL A 72 2.64 12.29 -9.76
CA VAL A 72 1.74 11.24 -10.20
C VAL A 72 1.13 10.56 -8.98
N LEU A 73 -0.16 10.34 -9.02
CA LEU A 73 -0.87 9.61 -7.97
C LEU A 73 -0.45 8.15 -8.03
N ASP A 74 0.04 7.61 -6.92
CA ASP A 74 0.62 6.29 -6.87
C ASP A 74 0.15 5.55 -5.61
N SER A 75 -0.43 4.36 -5.81
CA SER A 75 -0.97 3.51 -4.74
C SER A 75 0.09 3.06 -3.74
N SER A 76 1.38 3.02 -4.12
CA SER A 76 2.47 2.69 -3.20
C SER A 76 2.60 3.68 -2.04
N THR A 77 2.05 4.90 -2.18
CA THR A 77 2.01 5.89 -1.11
C THR A 77 1.12 5.50 0.08
N LEU A 78 0.22 4.50 -0.08
CA LEU A 78 -0.49 3.86 1.04
C LEU A 78 0.46 3.29 2.09
N LEU A 79 1.70 2.97 1.69
CA LEU A 79 2.71 2.48 2.62
C LEU A 79 3.05 3.50 3.72
N ALA A 80 2.83 4.79 3.49
CA ALA A 80 2.98 5.79 4.54
C ALA A 80 2.06 5.53 5.75
N ILE A 81 0.86 4.97 5.52
CA ILE A 81 -0.06 4.53 6.59
C ILE A 81 0.39 3.16 7.12
N ARG A 82 0.62 2.20 6.24
CA ARG A 82 1.02 0.83 6.60
C ARG A 82 2.29 0.80 7.44
N CYS A 83 3.25 1.67 7.14
CA CYS A 83 4.49 1.84 7.90
C CYS A 83 4.37 2.83 9.08
N GLY A 84 3.19 3.32 9.41
CA GLY A 84 2.99 4.22 10.55
C GLY A 84 3.76 5.55 10.43
N ILE A 85 3.94 6.08 9.22
CA ILE A 85 4.43 7.45 9.00
C ILE A 85 3.33 8.44 9.40
N ILE A 86 2.08 8.11 9.06
CA ILE A 86 0.88 8.72 9.63
C ILE A 86 0.02 7.63 10.29
N SER A 87 -0.63 7.99 11.40
CA SER A 87 -1.59 7.08 12.04
C SER A 87 -2.79 6.84 11.14
N ALA A 88 -3.38 5.65 11.20
CA ALA A 88 -4.63 5.34 10.52
C ALA A 88 -5.79 6.24 10.98
N ASP A 89 -5.75 6.74 12.22
CA ASP A 89 -6.74 7.67 12.78
C ASP A 89 -6.51 9.14 12.35
N ASP A 90 -5.38 9.45 11.72
CA ASP A 90 -5.11 10.82 11.24
C ASP A 90 -6.04 11.16 10.06
N PRO A 91 -6.72 12.32 10.07
CA PRO A 91 -7.53 12.77 8.92
C PRO A 91 -6.78 12.76 7.58
N LYS A 92 -5.45 12.89 7.58
CA LYS A 92 -4.62 12.77 6.37
C LYS A 92 -4.64 11.35 5.80
N ALA A 93 -4.66 10.32 6.66
CA ALA A 93 -4.73 8.93 6.22
C ALA A 93 -6.06 8.65 5.51
N HIS A 94 -7.18 9.10 6.09
CA HIS A 94 -8.49 8.99 5.47
C HIS A 94 -8.56 9.73 4.12
N ARG A 95 -8.04 10.97 4.09
CA ARG A 95 -8.01 11.76 2.85
C ARG A 95 -7.16 11.12 1.77
N LEU A 96 -6.01 10.55 2.12
CA LEU A 96 -5.15 9.81 1.18
C LEU A 96 -5.88 8.60 0.60
N ALA A 97 -6.44 7.73 1.44
CA ALA A 97 -7.13 6.52 1.01
C ALA A 97 -8.34 6.85 0.10
N GLU A 98 -9.14 7.84 0.47
CA GLU A 98 -10.29 8.29 -0.33
C GLU A 98 -9.86 8.86 -1.69
N ASN A 99 -8.82 9.69 -1.74
CA ASN A 99 -8.32 10.28 -2.97
C ASN A 99 -7.74 9.21 -3.91
N LEU A 100 -6.97 8.27 -3.38
CA LEU A 100 -6.45 7.14 -4.17
C LEU A 100 -7.60 6.28 -4.71
N ARG A 101 -8.54 5.90 -3.86
CA ARG A 101 -9.71 5.14 -4.31
C ARG A 101 -10.51 5.88 -5.37
N LYS A 102 -10.76 7.18 -5.20
CA LYS A 102 -11.55 7.96 -6.16
C LYS A 102 -10.91 8.05 -7.54
N ARG A 103 -9.59 8.08 -7.61
CA ARG A 103 -8.85 8.40 -8.85
C ARG A 103 -8.22 7.20 -9.53
N LEU A 104 -7.84 6.17 -8.77
CA LEU A 104 -7.18 4.97 -9.29
C LEU A 104 -8.11 3.74 -9.33
N TRP A 105 -9.39 3.92 -8.96
CA TRP A 105 -10.36 2.83 -8.97
C TRP A 105 -10.89 2.58 -10.37
N SER A 106 -10.79 1.35 -10.88
CA SER A 106 -11.42 0.97 -12.14
C SER A 106 -12.95 1.08 -12.03
N SER A 107 -13.56 1.85 -12.94
CA SER A 107 -15.01 2.05 -12.96
C SER A 107 -15.79 0.82 -13.42
N ASP A 108 -15.18 -0.04 -14.25
CA ASP A 108 -15.87 -1.11 -14.93
C ASP A 108 -15.85 -2.41 -14.10
N ILE A 109 -14.71 -2.75 -13.53
CA ILE A 109 -14.54 -4.02 -12.83
C ILE A 109 -14.16 -3.85 -11.35
N GLY A 110 -13.87 -2.64 -10.89
CA GLY A 110 -13.33 -2.39 -9.55
C GLY A 110 -11.82 -2.66 -9.46
N GLY A 111 -11.30 -2.56 -8.22
CA GLY A 111 -9.87 -2.69 -7.95
C GLY A 111 -9.05 -1.43 -8.19
N LEU A 112 -7.89 -1.37 -7.57
CA LEU A 112 -7.02 -0.18 -7.54
C LEU A 112 -5.87 -0.33 -8.53
N ALA A 113 -5.71 0.64 -9.44
CA ALA A 113 -4.58 0.73 -10.34
C ALA A 113 -3.27 1.06 -9.59
N ARG A 114 -2.14 0.82 -10.21
CA ARG A 114 -0.81 1.07 -9.67
C ARG A 114 -0.55 2.56 -9.49
N TYR A 115 -0.70 3.33 -10.58
CA TYR A 115 -0.62 4.79 -10.58
C TYR A 115 -1.36 5.38 -11.80
N GLU A 116 -1.57 6.70 -11.81
CA GLU A 116 -2.21 7.41 -12.93
C GLU A 116 -1.43 7.24 -14.22
N GLU A 117 -2.15 7.03 -15.31
CA GLU A 117 -1.60 6.85 -16.66
C GLU A 117 -0.63 5.65 -16.79
N ASP A 118 -0.76 4.66 -15.90
CA ASP A 118 0.00 3.42 -16.01
C ASP A 118 -0.36 2.68 -17.30
N ASN A 119 0.65 2.41 -18.13
CA ASN A 119 0.48 1.70 -19.40
C ASN A 119 1.16 0.33 -19.41
N TYR A 120 1.50 -0.22 -18.25
CA TYR A 120 2.09 -1.55 -18.16
C TYR A 120 1.05 -2.64 -18.40
N TYR A 121 1.15 -3.36 -19.53
CA TYR A 121 0.20 -4.36 -20.02
C TYR A 121 -1.22 -3.84 -20.33
N GLY A 122 -1.42 -2.55 -20.45
CA GLY A 122 -2.69 -1.91 -20.73
C GLY A 122 -2.74 -0.53 -20.09
N HIS A 123 -3.93 0.03 -19.91
CA HIS A 123 -4.08 1.36 -19.33
C HIS A 123 -4.81 1.25 -17.99
N GLU A 124 -4.11 1.67 -16.92
CA GLU A 124 -4.65 1.73 -15.54
C GLU A 124 -5.34 0.44 -15.08
N ASN A 125 -4.73 -0.70 -15.41
CA ASN A 125 -5.24 -1.99 -14.97
C ASN A 125 -5.23 -2.10 -13.44
N PRO A 126 -6.28 -2.68 -12.82
CA PRO A 126 -6.26 -2.96 -11.39
C PRO A 126 -5.21 -4.01 -11.01
N TRP A 127 -4.48 -3.71 -9.95
CA TRP A 127 -3.47 -4.60 -9.38
C TRP A 127 -3.98 -5.26 -8.10
N ILE A 128 -3.77 -6.55 -7.98
CA ILE A 128 -4.19 -7.31 -6.80
C ILE A 128 -3.53 -6.73 -5.54
N ILE A 129 -2.22 -6.51 -5.57
CA ILE A 129 -1.49 -5.98 -4.41
C ILE A 129 -1.93 -4.56 -4.02
N CYS A 130 -2.22 -3.69 -5.00
CA CYS A 130 -2.64 -2.31 -4.72
C CYS A 130 -4.01 -2.29 -4.04
N THR A 131 -4.93 -3.14 -4.50
CA THR A 131 -6.25 -3.31 -3.90
C THR A 131 -6.15 -3.88 -2.48
N LEU A 132 -5.27 -4.86 -2.25
CA LEU A 132 -5.01 -5.43 -0.92
C LEU A 132 -4.32 -4.43 0.02
N TRP A 133 -3.47 -3.53 -0.47
CA TRP A 133 -2.91 -2.47 0.37
C TRP A 133 -3.99 -1.49 0.85
N LEU A 134 -4.95 -1.19 -0.01
CA LEU A 134 -6.10 -0.38 0.40
C LEU A 134 -6.96 -1.12 1.43
N ALA A 135 -7.15 -2.44 1.27
CA ALA A 135 -7.85 -3.28 2.25
C ALA A 135 -7.15 -3.26 3.62
N ASP A 136 -5.81 -3.44 3.67
CA ASP A 136 -5.04 -3.35 4.91
C ASP A 136 -5.15 -1.96 5.56
N VAL A 137 -5.14 -0.90 4.76
CA VAL A 137 -5.34 0.46 5.27
C VAL A 137 -6.74 0.62 5.88
N TYR A 138 -7.79 0.07 5.26
CA TYR A 138 -9.13 0.08 5.84
C TYR A 138 -9.24 -0.73 7.13
N LEU A 139 -8.56 -1.89 7.23
CA LEU A 139 -8.47 -2.63 8.49
C LEU A 139 -7.84 -1.80 9.62
N ARG A 140 -6.75 -1.12 9.33
CA ARG A 140 -6.08 -0.22 10.29
C ARG A 140 -6.94 0.97 10.71
N MET A 141 -7.89 1.38 9.88
CA MET A 141 -8.90 2.41 10.15
C MET A 141 -10.16 1.86 10.86
N GLY A 142 -10.20 0.57 11.18
CA GLY A 142 -11.37 -0.08 11.76
C GLY A 142 -12.54 -0.27 10.80
N GLN A 143 -12.34 -0.13 9.48
CA GLN A 143 -13.36 -0.25 8.45
C GLN A 143 -13.37 -1.68 7.87
N VAL A 144 -13.68 -2.65 8.73
CA VAL A 144 -13.54 -4.10 8.44
C VAL A 144 -14.40 -4.52 7.24
N GLU A 145 -15.63 -4.02 7.14
CA GLU A 145 -16.55 -4.35 6.05
C GLU A 145 -15.98 -3.91 4.69
N LYS A 146 -15.44 -2.69 4.61
CA LYS A 146 -14.82 -2.20 3.37
C LYS A 146 -13.56 -2.99 2.99
N ALA A 147 -12.81 -3.43 3.98
CA ALA A 147 -11.65 -4.28 3.74
C ALA A 147 -12.08 -5.64 3.20
N GLY A 148 -13.14 -6.23 3.77
CA GLY A 148 -13.73 -7.49 3.31
C GLY A 148 -14.17 -7.44 1.86
N GLU A 149 -14.88 -6.38 1.45
CA GLU A 149 -15.28 -6.17 0.04
C GLU A 149 -14.07 -6.20 -0.93
N LEU A 150 -12.93 -5.62 -0.52
CA LEU A 150 -11.73 -5.60 -1.35
C LEU A 150 -11.02 -6.96 -1.37
N VAL A 151 -11.03 -7.68 -0.26
CA VAL A 151 -10.47 -9.04 -0.17
C VAL A 151 -11.29 -10.00 -1.04
N GLU A 152 -12.62 -9.92 -0.98
CA GLU A 152 -13.51 -10.70 -1.85
C GLU A 152 -13.27 -10.38 -3.32
N TRP A 153 -13.21 -9.08 -3.67
CA TRP A 153 -12.88 -8.68 -5.02
C TRP A 153 -11.57 -9.31 -5.51
N CYS A 154 -10.51 -9.29 -4.69
CA CYS A 154 -9.22 -9.93 -5.06
C CYS A 154 -9.35 -11.45 -5.23
N ALA A 155 -10.16 -12.13 -4.41
CA ALA A 155 -10.41 -13.57 -4.53
C ALA A 155 -11.14 -13.91 -5.84
N ASP A 156 -12.10 -13.06 -6.25
CA ASP A 156 -12.87 -13.24 -7.48
C ASP A 156 -12.02 -13.06 -8.75
N GLN A 157 -10.87 -12.40 -8.64
CA GLN A 157 -9.92 -12.26 -9.76
C GLN A 157 -8.99 -13.48 -9.90
N ALA A 158 -9.08 -14.48 -9.03
CA ALA A 158 -8.27 -15.67 -9.14
C ALA A 158 -8.64 -16.51 -10.36
N THR A 159 -7.64 -17.20 -10.92
CA THR A 159 -7.88 -18.20 -11.98
C THR A 159 -8.76 -19.35 -11.46
N PRO A 160 -9.34 -20.20 -12.34
CA PRO A 160 -10.07 -21.39 -11.91
C PRO A 160 -9.28 -22.36 -11.03
N THR A 161 -7.95 -22.27 -11.06
CA THR A 161 -7.04 -23.02 -10.18
C THR A 161 -6.63 -22.26 -8.92
N LEU A 162 -7.34 -21.17 -8.59
CA LEU A 162 -7.14 -20.32 -7.42
C LEU A 162 -5.77 -19.61 -7.38
N LEU A 163 -5.21 -19.28 -8.54
CA LEU A 163 -3.96 -18.54 -8.64
C LEU A 163 -4.25 -17.06 -8.83
N LEU A 164 -3.67 -16.22 -7.99
CA LEU A 164 -3.78 -14.77 -8.10
C LEU A 164 -2.78 -14.21 -9.11
N PRO A 165 -3.26 -13.40 -10.07
CA PRO A 165 -2.40 -12.71 -11.02
C PRO A 165 -1.71 -11.49 -10.38
N GLU A 166 -0.85 -10.84 -11.14
CA GLU A 166 -0.34 -9.53 -10.82
C GLU A 166 -1.43 -8.46 -10.96
N GLN A 167 -2.09 -8.47 -12.09
CA GLN A 167 -3.13 -7.52 -12.47
C GLN A 167 -4.21 -8.18 -13.33
N VAL A 168 -5.30 -7.47 -13.52
CA VAL A 168 -6.40 -7.85 -14.42
C VAL A 168 -6.71 -6.71 -15.38
N LYS A 169 -7.21 -7.02 -16.58
CA LYS A 169 -7.61 -6.00 -17.55
C LYS A 169 -8.75 -5.15 -17.01
N ALA A 170 -8.62 -3.84 -17.14
CA ALA A 170 -9.59 -2.88 -16.61
C ALA A 170 -11.00 -2.99 -17.24
N ASP A 171 -11.09 -3.52 -18.45
CA ASP A 171 -12.35 -3.65 -19.21
C ASP A 171 -13.02 -5.02 -19.07
N THR A 172 -12.25 -6.10 -18.87
CA THR A 172 -12.78 -7.47 -18.91
C THR A 172 -12.59 -8.26 -17.62
N GLY A 173 -11.68 -7.83 -16.74
CA GLY A 173 -11.29 -8.61 -15.55
C GLY A 173 -10.41 -9.82 -15.88
N GLU A 174 -10.01 -10.00 -17.14
CA GLU A 174 -9.13 -11.11 -17.53
C GLU A 174 -7.78 -11.00 -16.84
N PRO A 175 -7.31 -12.05 -16.12
CA PRO A 175 -5.98 -12.07 -15.53
C PRO A 175 -4.88 -11.91 -16.57
N ILE A 176 -3.94 -11.00 -16.31
CA ILE A 176 -2.82 -10.70 -17.22
C ILE A 176 -1.51 -10.54 -16.45
N SER A 177 -0.40 -10.42 -17.21
CA SER A 177 0.94 -10.32 -16.70
C SER A 177 1.38 -11.61 -16.00
N VAL A 178 2.04 -11.54 -14.82
CA VAL A 178 2.57 -12.70 -14.12
C VAL A 178 1.47 -13.45 -13.36
N ILE A 179 1.32 -14.76 -13.65
CA ILE A 179 0.36 -15.66 -13.00
C ILE A 179 1.05 -17.02 -12.75
N PRO A 180 1.16 -17.50 -11.49
CA PRO A 180 0.86 -16.79 -10.25
C PRO A 180 1.91 -15.73 -9.89
N LEU A 181 1.49 -14.67 -9.21
CA LEU A 181 2.43 -13.75 -8.58
C LEU A 181 2.50 -14.03 -7.06
N ILE A 182 3.66 -14.41 -6.56
CA ILE A 182 3.84 -14.70 -5.14
C ILE A 182 3.54 -13.49 -4.25
N TRP A 183 3.81 -12.28 -4.73
CA TRP A 183 3.52 -11.05 -4.02
C TRP A 183 2.01 -10.85 -3.81
N SER A 184 1.18 -11.11 -4.84
CA SER A 184 -0.28 -11.10 -4.71
C SER A 184 -0.75 -12.11 -3.65
N HIS A 185 -0.26 -13.35 -3.72
CA HIS A 185 -0.64 -14.40 -2.77
C HIS A 185 -0.20 -14.08 -1.33
N SER A 186 1.05 -13.67 -1.12
CA SER A 186 1.54 -13.36 0.23
C SER A 186 0.81 -12.16 0.85
N THR A 187 0.54 -11.12 0.05
CA THR A 187 -0.23 -9.98 0.53
C THR A 187 -1.68 -10.35 0.84
N TYR A 188 -2.29 -11.22 0.04
CA TYR A 188 -3.64 -11.73 0.31
C TYR A 188 -3.71 -12.47 1.66
N VAL A 189 -2.79 -13.40 1.89
CA VAL A 189 -2.71 -14.14 3.16
C VAL A 189 -2.51 -13.20 4.36
N ASP A 190 -1.59 -12.22 4.23
CA ASP A 190 -1.30 -11.25 5.28
C ASP A 190 -2.56 -10.42 5.66
N VAL A 191 -3.29 -9.94 4.66
CA VAL A 191 -4.52 -9.16 4.88
C VAL A 191 -5.64 -10.02 5.48
N VAL A 192 -5.83 -11.27 5.02
CA VAL A 192 -6.85 -12.18 5.58
C VAL A 192 -6.56 -12.52 7.03
N ILE A 193 -5.29 -12.76 7.41
CA ILE A 193 -4.90 -12.98 8.80
C ILE A 193 -5.24 -11.73 9.63
N SER A 194 -4.82 -10.55 9.18
CA SER A 194 -5.10 -9.27 9.86
C SER A 194 -6.61 -9.02 10.02
N MET A 195 -7.42 -9.37 9.03
CA MET A 195 -8.87 -9.25 9.10
C MET A 195 -9.46 -10.19 10.15
N SER A 196 -9.01 -11.45 10.19
CA SER A 196 -9.46 -12.43 11.21
C SER A 196 -9.12 -11.97 12.63
N GLU A 197 -7.94 -11.38 12.84
CA GLU A 197 -7.54 -10.81 14.13
C GLU A 197 -8.42 -9.61 14.51
N ALA A 198 -8.73 -8.71 13.57
CA ALA A 198 -9.61 -7.56 13.80
C ALA A 198 -11.03 -8.00 14.17
N GLU A 199 -11.59 -8.99 13.51
CA GLU A 199 -12.92 -9.55 13.82
C GLU A 199 -12.97 -10.20 15.21
N ALA A 200 -11.88 -10.86 15.62
CA ALA A 200 -11.80 -11.49 16.94
C ALA A 200 -11.80 -10.47 18.08
N LEU A 201 -11.34 -9.24 17.84
CA LEU A 201 -11.36 -8.14 18.82
C LEU A 201 -12.73 -7.45 18.97
N ILE A 202 -13.64 -7.65 18.01
CA ILE A 202 -14.98 -7.05 17.99
C ILE A 202 -16.00 -7.96 18.70
N ARG A 203 -15.71 -9.26 18.83
CA ARG A 203 -16.54 -10.27 19.52
C ARG A 203 -16.24 -10.32 21.01
#